data_bfa4a5729f720e328835bd288f9e158e
#
_entry.id   bfa4a5729f720e328835bd288f9e158e
#
_cell.length_a   1.000
_cell.length_b   1.000
_cell.length_c   1.000
_cell.angle_alpha   90.00
_cell.angle_beta   90.00
_cell.angle_gamma   90.00
#
_symmetry.space_group_name_H-M   'P 1'
#
loop_
_entity.id
_entity.type
_entity.pdbx_description
1 polymer ?
#
loop_
_entity_poly.entity_id
_entity_poly.type
_entity_poly.pdbx_seq_one_letter_code
_entity_poly.pdbx_strand_id
1 'polypeptide(L)'
;MKILRITAQGLPLFKKDLDICFYTQQRVCEEDKDSLYRLTDNYYLHAACAFIGINASGKTSVLKVISLALNIVKNEPINHVEAKSILGGAKNVTIRTYFYDKRSYVCCLETVIAAKKSKTGEYVYSILSESLWEKPIATVKSKKYLTDFTGMKPVEQRNNDEAYLSDDVSFIIAHNKKANDTVEIFSLLSYTNVNVLPFTEDIPLEVIAFLDPTIEKLCFEQTEGKTFIHLKFKDEKEIILNNAADLEQYLSSGTIKGIITFSMVKEVLHSGGYLLVDEIENHFNKEIVTTLVRFFMDSRLNKNGGTLIFTTHYPELLDEYDRNDGICIVRNRNGITAENLSYILKRNDIKKSDAYQSGFLEGTTPAYEAYMRLKKSLAASIN
;
A
#
# COMPACT_ATOMS: atom_id res chain seq x y z
N MET A 1 11.47 -9.67 5.51
CA MET A 1 11.22 -9.93 4.06
C MET A 1 10.99 -8.61 3.34
N LYS A 2 11.55 -8.41 2.13
CA LYS A 2 11.36 -7.19 1.34
C LYS A 2 10.79 -7.51 -0.03
N ILE A 3 9.65 -6.93 -0.38
CA ILE A 3 9.00 -7.15 -1.67
C ILE A 3 9.71 -6.34 -2.76
N LEU A 4 9.99 -7.00 -3.87
CA LEU A 4 10.69 -6.42 -5.02
C LEU A 4 9.73 -6.06 -6.15
N ARG A 5 8.77 -6.94 -6.44
CA ARG A 5 7.83 -6.75 -7.55
C ARG A 5 6.57 -7.59 -7.33
N ILE A 6 5.44 -7.09 -7.78
CA ILE A 6 4.18 -7.84 -7.83
C ILE A 6 3.66 -7.77 -9.25
N THR A 7 3.34 -8.93 -9.84
CA THR A 7 2.61 -9.00 -11.11
C THR A 7 1.31 -9.78 -10.92
N ALA A 8 0.24 -9.35 -11.59
CA ALA A 8 -1.04 -10.04 -11.53
C ALA A 8 -1.67 -10.13 -12.93
N GLN A 9 -2.15 -11.32 -13.29
CA GLN A 9 -2.75 -11.64 -14.58
C GLN A 9 -4.16 -12.20 -14.38
N GLY A 10 -5.06 -11.94 -15.32
CA GLY A 10 -6.42 -12.48 -15.30
C GLY A 10 -7.39 -11.76 -14.38
N LEU A 11 -7.04 -10.58 -13.87
CA LEU A 11 -7.92 -9.76 -13.02
C LEU A 11 -9.04 -9.11 -13.85
N PRO A 12 -10.32 -9.24 -13.44
CA PRO A 12 -11.46 -8.82 -14.28
C PRO A 12 -11.51 -7.33 -14.61
N LEU A 13 -11.04 -6.48 -13.69
CA LEU A 13 -11.08 -5.02 -13.83
C LEU A 13 -9.91 -4.45 -14.62
N PHE A 14 -8.88 -5.25 -14.89
CA PHE A 14 -7.64 -4.78 -15.50
C PHE A 14 -7.61 -5.08 -17.00
N LYS A 15 -7.22 -4.08 -17.80
CA LYS A 15 -7.09 -4.21 -19.25
C LYS A 15 -5.86 -5.02 -19.66
N LYS A 16 -4.80 -4.91 -18.87
CA LYS A 16 -3.51 -5.58 -19.06
C LYS A 16 -3.06 -6.17 -17.73
N ASP A 17 -2.09 -7.03 -17.79
CA ASP A 17 -1.41 -7.53 -16.59
C ASP A 17 -0.88 -6.36 -15.77
N LEU A 18 -1.12 -6.42 -14.46
CA LEU A 18 -0.58 -5.46 -13.52
C LEU A 18 0.88 -5.80 -13.26
N ASP A 19 1.73 -4.78 -13.21
CA ASP A 19 3.17 -4.91 -12.95
C ASP A 19 3.64 -3.74 -12.09
N ILE A 20 3.90 -4.02 -10.81
CA ILE A 20 4.33 -3.04 -9.82
C ILE A 20 5.71 -3.38 -9.32
N CYS A 21 6.64 -2.44 -9.46
CA CYS A 21 8.02 -2.58 -9.05
C CYS A 21 8.33 -1.69 -7.84
N PHE A 22 8.91 -2.29 -6.80
CA PHE A 22 9.28 -1.59 -5.55
C PHE A 22 10.77 -1.28 -5.46
N TYR A 23 11.61 -1.84 -6.36
CA TYR A 23 13.01 -1.46 -6.45
C TYR A 23 13.25 -0.41 -7.53
N THR A 24 14.31 0.37 -7.37
CA THR A 24 14.64 1.46 -8.28
C THR A 24 14.87 0.98 -9.71
N GLN A 25 14.13 1.54 -10.66
CA GLN A 25 14.29 1.25 -12.10
C GLN A 25 15.42 2.08 -12.71
N GLN A 26 15.47 3.36 -12.36
CA GLN A 26 16.48 4.30 -12.81
C GLN A 26 17.82 4.11 -12.07
N ARG A 27 18.89 4.68 -12.60
CA ARG A 27 20.19 4.71 -11.92
C ARG A 27 20.04 5.51 -10.62
N VAL A 28 20.68 5.04 -9.54
CA VAL A 28 20.73 5.72 -8.24
C VAL A 28 22.00 6.55 -8.17
N CYS A 29 21.87 7.85 -7.89
CA CYS A 29 22.96 8.79 -7.61
C CYS A 29 23.22 8.86 -6.09
N GLU A 30 24.29 9.53 -5.67
CA GLU A 30 24.58 9.66 -4.23
C GLU A 30 23.46 10.42 -3.50
N GLU A 31 22.92 11.47 -4.12
CA GLU A 31 21.83 12.30 -3.59
C GLU A 31 20.52 11.53 -3.39
N ASP A 32 20.27 10.51 -4.23
CA ASP A 32 19.07 9.67 -4.14
C ASP A 32 19.06 8.76 -2.90
N LYS A 33 20.23 8.42 -2.35
CA LYS A 33 20.38 7.37 -1.33
C LYS A 33 19.67 7.70 -0.03
N ASP A 34 19.55 8.97 0.31
CA ASP A 34 18.91 9.41 1.54
C ASP A 34 17.39 9.17 1.54
N SER A 35 16.77 9.10 0.37
CA SER A 35 15.32 8.83 0.21
C SER A 35 14.98 7.38 -0.09
N LEU A 36 15.98 6.49 -0.17
CA LEU A 36 15.82 5.09 -0.56
C LEU A 36 16.28 4.14 0.55
N TYR A 37 15.68 2.95 0.59
CA TYR A 37 16.19 1.87 1.43
C TYR A 37 17.24 1.06 0.67
N ARG A 38 18.45 0.94 1.23
CA ARG A 38 19.53 0.13 0.67
C ARG A 38 19.30 -1.34 0.98
N LEU A 39 18.91 -2.13 -0.02
CA LEU A 39 18.72 -3.57 0.11
C LEU A 39 20.07 -4.31 0.11
N THR A 40 20.93 -3.94 -0.83
CA THR A 40 22.33 -4.40 -0.96
C THR A 40 23.17 -3.26 -1.52
N ASP A 41 24.46 -3.50 -1.78
CA ASP A 41 25.34 -2.48 -2.37
C ASP A 41 24.86 -1.99 -3.75
N ASN A 42 24.13 -2.84 -4.49
CA ASN A 42 23.73 -2.57 -5.87
C ASN A 42 22.22 -2.33 -6.03
N TYR A 43 21.41 -2.63 -5.03
CA TYR A 43 19.95 -2.60 -5.14
C TYR A 43 19.31 -1.75 -4.04
N TYR A 44 18.40 -0.90 -4.44
CA TYR A 44 17.67 0.02 -3.57
C TYR A 44 16.17 -0.14 -3.77
N LEU A 45 15.41 0.01 -2.69
CA LEU A 45 13.95 -0.02 -2.70
C LEU A 45 13.40 1.39 -2.46
N HIS A 46 12.22 1.65 -3.03
CA HIS A 46 11.45 2.85 -2.72
C HIS A 46 10.88 2.73 -1.31
N ALA A 47 11.12 3.75 -0.50
CA ALA A 47 10.55 3.85 0.85
C ALA A 47 9.11 4.36 0.84
N ALA A 48 8.71 5.06 -0.23
CA ALA A 48 7.35 5.49 -0.49
C ALA A 48 6.98 5.23 -1.96
N CYS A 49 5.79 4.66 -2.20
CA CYS A 49 5.26 4.36 -3.54
C CYS A 49 3.90 5.04 -3.69
N ALA A 50 3.81 6.01 -4.60
CA ALA A 50 2.60 6.78 -4.86
C ALA A 50 1.84 6.25 -6.08
N PHE A 51 0.52 6.04 -5.93
CA PHE A 51 -0.41 5.71 -7.00
C PHE A 51 -1.37 6.86 -7.22
N ILE A 52 -1.24 7.57 -8.34
CA ILE A 52 -2.05 8.75 -8.63
C ILE A 52 -2.93 8.53 -9.86
N GLY A 53 -4.12 9.13 -9.84
CA GLY A 53 -5.08 9.11 -10.94
C GLY A 53 -6.36 9.86 -10.56
N ILE A 54 -7.17 10.19 -11.56
CA ILE A 54 -8.48 10.82 -11.33
C ILE A 54 -9.43 9.87 -10.59
N ASN A 55 -10.60 10.40 -10.17
CA ASN A 55 -11.66 9.57 -9.58
C ASN A 55 -12.04 8.44 -10.54
N ALA A 56 -12.34 7.27 -9.96
CA ALA A 56 -12.67 6.04 -10.69
C ALA A 56 -11.56 5.51 -11.63
N SER A 57 -10.32 5.97 -11.50
CA SER A 57 -9.19 5.44 -12.27
C SER A 57 -8.76 4.03 -11.86
N GLY A 58 -9.19 3.54 -10.69
CA GLY A 58 -8.88 2.21 -10.17
C GLY A 58 -7.72 2.15 -9.18
N LYS A 59 -7.34 3.27 -8.54
CA LYS A 59 -6.27 3.33 -7.53
C LYS A 59 -6.49 2.35 -6.37
N THR A 60 -7.67 2.37 -5.77
CA THR A 60 -8.08 1.42 -4.72
C THR A 60 -7.98 -0.02 -5.19
N SER A 61 -8.32 -0.29 -6.47
CA SER A 61 -8.21 -1.64 -7.05
C SER A 61 -6.76 -2.11 -7.15
N VAL A 62 -5.84 -1.23 -7.56
CA VAL A 62 -4.39 -1.52 -7.56
C VAL A 62 -3.90 -1.79 -6.15
N LEU A 63 -4.30 -0.97 -5.18
CA LEU A 63 -3.90 -1.15 -3.78
C LEU A 63 -4.43 -2.46 -3.19
N LYS A 64 -5.66 -2.88 -3.57
CA LYS A 64 -6.21 -4.20 -3.19
C LYS A 64 -5.40 -5.36 -3.77
N VAL A 65 -4.89 -5.26 -5.01
CA VAL A 65 -4.02 -6.32 -5.57
C VAL A 65 -2.72 -6.41 -4.78
N ILE A 66 -2.11 -5.28 -4.45
CA ILE A 66 -0.89 -5.24 -3.62
C ILE A 66 -1.18 -5.84 -2.25
N SER A 67 -2.26 -5.42 -1.58
CA SER A 67 -2.69 -5.97 -0.29
C SER A 67 -2.89 -7.48 -0.33
N LEU A 68 -3.57 -7.99 -1.37
CA LEU A 68 -3.79 -9.43 -1.53
C LEU A 68 -2.47 -10.19 -1.68
N ALA A 69 -1.56 -9.72 -2.54
CA ALA A 69 -0.25 -10.34 -2.74
C ALA A 69 0.60 -10.38 -1.47
N LEU A 70 0.60 -9.28 -0.70
CA LEU A 70 1.30 -9.20 0.58
C LEU A 70 0.70 -10.18 1.61
N ASN A 71 -0.64 -10.29 1.69
CA ASN A 71 -1.32 -11.19 2.62
C ASN A 71 -1.10 -12.67 2.26
N ILE A 72 -1.01 -13.02 0.97
CA ILE A 72 -0.62 -14.37 0.54
C ILE A 72 0.78 -14.71 1.06
N VAL A 73 1.75 -13.80 0.90
CA VAL A 73 3.13 -13.98 1.40
C VAL A 73 3.18 -14.02 2.93
N LYS A 74 2.32 -13.25 3.62
CA LYS A 74 2.17 -13.30 5.07
C LYS A 74 1.52 -14.61 5.56
N ASN A 75 0.96 -15.40 4.62
CA ASN A 75 0.24 -16.65 4.86
C ASN A 75 -1.16 -16.47 5.47
N GLU A 76 -1.82 -15.36 5.20
CA GLU A 76 -3.22 -15.19 5.56
C GLU A 76 -4.13 -15.96 4.59
N PRO A 77 -5.17 -16.64 5.07
CA PRO A 77 -6.15 -17.31 4.21
C PRO A 77 -6.82 -16.32 3.26
N ILE A 78 -6.84 -16.61 1.95
CA ILE A 78 -7.38 -15.68 0.94
C ILE A 78 -8.82 -15.28 1.25
N ASN A 79 -9.64 -16.23 1.75
CA ASN A 79 -11.03 -15.98 2.05
C ASN A 79 -11.25 -15.07 3.28
N HIS A 80 -10.25 -14.84 4.10
CA HIS A 80 -10.28 -13.92 5.24
C HIS A 80 -9.78 -12.51 4.88
N VAL A 81 -9.05 -12.35 3.77
CA VAL A 81 -8.51 -11.06 3.34
C VAL A 81 -9.61 -10.22 2.68
N GLU A 82 -9.82 -8.99 3.15
CA GLU A 82 -10.80 -8.06 2.58
C GLU A 82 -10.51 -7.76 1.09
N ALA A 83 -9.25 -7.64 0.74
CA ALA A 83 -8.79 -7.38 -0.62
C ALA A 83 -9.16 -8.48 -1.65
N LYS A 84 -9.63 -9.67 -1.21
CA LYS A 84 -10.12 -10.75 -2.09
C LYS A 84 -11.19 -10.29 -3.08
N SER A 85 -11.93 -9.23 -2.75
CA SER A 85 -12.97 -8.66 -3.60
C SER A 85 -12.46 -8.28 -5.01
N ILE A 86 -11.15 -8.04 -5.18
CA ILE A 86 -10.53 -7.71 -6.48
C ILE A 86 -10.51 -8.90 -7.45
N LEU A 87 -10.58 -10.12 -6.94
CA LEU A 87 -10.59 -11.35 -7.75
C LEU A 87 -11.92 -11.53 -8.49
N GLY A 88 -13.03 -10.99 -7.94
CA GLY A 88 -14.36 -11.16 -8.51
C GLY A 88 -14.67 -12.62 -8.76
N GLY A 89 -15.38 -12.92 -9.87
CA GLY A 89 -15.68 -14.30 -10.28
C GLY A 89 -14.65 -14.92 -11.24
N ALA A 90 -13.41 -14.46 -11.24
CA ALA A 90 -12.39 -14.94 -12.17
C ALA A 90 -12.08 -16.42 -11.93
N LYS A 91 -11.93 -17.17 -13.03
CA LYS A 91 -11.62 -18.60 -12.99
C LYS A 91 -10.14 -18.88 -12.74
N ASN A 92 -9.26 -18.00 -13.22
CA ASN A 92 -7.83 -18.11 -13.06
C ASN A 92 -7.23 -16.72 -12.94
N VAL A 93 -6.72 -16.40 -11.75
CA VAL A 93 -5.88 -15.22 -11.50
C VAL A 93 -4.51 -15.69 -11.07
N THR A 94 -3.48 -15.26 -11.76
CA THR A 94 -2.09 -15.58 -11.41
C THR A 94 -1.46 -14.36 -10.77
N ILE A 95 -0.99 -14.50 -9.52
CA ILE A 95 -0.23 -13.49 -8.80
C ILE A 95 1.20 -14.00 -8.63
N ARG A 96 2.20 -13.21 -9.07
CA ARG A 96 3.61 -13.46 -8.78
C ARG A 96 4.12 -12.39 -7.85
N THR A 97 4.62 -12.80 -6.70
CA THR A 97 5.26 -11.92 -5.72
C THR A 97 6.74 -12.23 -5.65
N TYR A 98 7.55 -11.25 -6.02
CA TYR A 98 9.01 -11.34 -5.95
C TYR A 98 9.47 -10.66 -4.68
N PHE A 99 10.32 -11.33 -3.90
CA PHE A 99 10.78 -10.80 -2.63
C PHE A 99 12.23 -11.22 -2.33
N TYR A 100 12.86 -10.46 -1.45
CA TYR A 100 14.18 -10.74 -0.90
C TYR A 100 14.05 -11.16 0.56
N ASP A 101 14.66 -12.28 0.92
CA ASP A 101 14.58 -12.85 2.26
C ASP A 101 15.86 -12.64 3.08
N LYS A 102 15.79 -12.90 4.39
CA LYS A 102 16.91 -12.77 5.32
C LYS A 102 18.10 -13.70 5.02
N ARG A 103 17.90 -14.75 4.22
CA ARG A 103 18.97 -15.65 3.75
C ARG A 103 19.75 -15.10 2.57
N SER A 104 19.44 -13.87 2.13
CA SER A 104 20.02 -13.23 0.95
C SER A 104 19.65 -13.91 -0.38
N TYR A 105 18.42 -14.45 -0.45
CA TYR A 105 17.85 -14.99 -1.67
C TYR A 105 16.82 -14.05 -2.26
N VAL A 106 16.78 -13.99 -3.59
CA VAL A 106 15.64 -13.46 -4.34
C VAL A 106 14.72 -14.64 -4.64
N CYS A 107 13.47 -14.49 -4.24
CA CYS A 107 12.44 -15.50 -4.38
C CYS A 107 11.33 -15.02 -5.30
N CYS A 108 10.63 -15.95 -5.96
CA CYS A 108 9.40 -15.72 -6.71
C CYS A 108 8.35 -16.73 -6.25
N LEU A 109 7.28 -16.26 -5.65
CA LEU A 109 6.09 -17.06 -5.38
C LEU A 109 5.07 -16.78 -6.48
N GLU A 110 4.68 -17.81 -7.22
CA GLU A 110 3.56 -17.78 -8.16
C GLU A 110 2.38 -18.51 -7.55
N THR A 111 1.25 -17.83 -7.40
CA THR A 111 0.01 -18.38 -6.87
C THR A 111 -1.10 -18.22 -7.91
N VAL A 112 -1.73 -19.32 -8.33
CA VAL A 112 -2.88 -19.34 -9.24
C VAL A 112 -4.15 -19.56 -8.42
N ILE A 113 -5.07 -18.62 -8.50
CA ILE A 113 -6.29 -18.56 -7.68
C ILE A 113 -7.51 -18.74 -8.58
N ALA A 114 -8.48 -19.54 -8.13
CA ALA A 114 -9.79 -19.67 -8.77
C ALA A 114 -10.93 -19.34 -7.82
N ALA A 115 -12.00 -18.79 -8.39
CA ALA A 115 -13.26 -18.54 -7.71
C ALA A 115 -14.26 -19.64 -7.99
N LYS A 116 -14.97 -20.10 -6.95
CA LYS A 116 -16.17 -20.96 -7.05
C LYS A 116 -17.33 -20.25 -6.37
N LYS A 117 -18.54 -20.33 -6.94
CA LYS A 117 -19.75 -19.86 -6.25
C LYS A 117 -20.15 -20.85 -5.17
N SER A 118 -20.36 -20.35 -3.96
CA SER A 118 -20.95 -21.10 -2.87
C SER A 118 -22.46 -21.32 -3.10
N LYS A 119 -23.09 -22.14 -2.27
CA LYS A 119 -24.55 -22.33 -2.26
C LYS A 119 -25.32 -21.03 -1.95
N THR A 120 -24.70 -20.10 -1.25
CA THR A 120 -25.25 -18.77 -0.92
C THR A 120 -25.07 -17.74 -2.04
N GLY A 121 -24.37 -18.11 -3.14
CA GLY A 121 -24.09 -17.21 -4.27
C GLY A 121 -22.82 -16.37 -4.12
N GLU A 122 -22.15 -16.42 -2.98
CA GLU A 122 -20.89 -15.73 -2.74
C GLU A 122 -19.73 -16.48 -3.39
N TYR A 123 -18.66 -15.74 -3.75
CA TYR A 123 -17.44 -16.36 -4.25
C TYR A 123 -16.54 -16.83 -3.10
N VAL A 124 -16.11 -18.09 -3.20
CA VAL A 124 -15.08 -18.69 -2.37
C VAL A 124 -13.87 -18.95 -3.24
N TYR A 125 -12.69 -18.64 -2.75
CA TYR A 125 -11.44 -18.72 -3.50
C TYR A 125 -10.58 -19.88 -3.02
N SER A 126 -9.91 -20.53 -3.97
CA SER A 126 -8.96 -21.61 -3.69
C SER A 126 -7.71 -21.44 -4.55
N ILE A 127 -6.57 -21.87 -4.04
CA ILE A 127 -5.30 -21.93 -4.75
C ILE A 127 -5.29 -23.21 -5.60
N LEU A 128 -5.23 -23.03 -6.92
CA LEU A 128 -5.18 -24.15 -7.88
C LEU A 128 -3.79 -24.74 -7.98
N SER A 129 -2.78 -23.87 -8.02
CA SER A 129 -1.38 -24.25 -8.07
C SER A 129 -0.54 -23.15 -7.44
N GLU A 130 0.59 -23.55 -6.90
CA GLU A 130 1.54 -22.63 -6.32
C GLU A 130 2.95 -23.18 -6.51
N SER A 131 3.91 -22.29 -6.83
CA SER A 131 5.29 -22.64 -7.08
C SER A 131 6.22 -21.57 -6.52
N LEU A 132 7.35 -21.99 -5.97
CA LEU A 132 8.38 -21.13 -5.42
C LEU A 132 9.70 -21.34 -6.15
N TRP A 133 10.33 -20.27 -6.57
CA TRP A 133 11.69 -20.23 -7.09
C TRP A 133 12.58 -19.40 -6.18
N GLU A 134 13.83 -19.80 -6.06
CA GLU A 134 14.85 -19.10 -5.27
C GLU A 134 16.16 -18.99 -6.05
N LYS A 135 16.87 -17.89 -5.86
CA LYS A 135 18.26 -17.72 -6.31
C LYS A 135 19.03 -16.80 -5.36
N PRO A 136 20.32 -17.09 -5.09
CA PRO A 136 21.14 -16.20 -4.28
C PRO A 136 21.29 -14.83 -4.94
N ILE A 137 21.15 -13.73 -4.19
CA ILE A 137 21.32 -12.36 -4.72
C ILE A 137 22.72 -12.16 -5.35
N ALA A 138 23.74 -12.83 -4.82
CA ALA A 138 25.11 -12.78 -5.33
C ALA A 138 25.24 -13.26 -6.80
N THR A 139 24.29 -14.07 -7.29
CA THR A 139 24.28 -14.54 -8.68
C THR A 139 23.62 -13.54 -9.64
N VAL A 140 22.96 -12.49 -9.12
CA VAL A 140 22.24 -11.50 -9.91
C VAL A 140 23.20 -10.41 -10.39
N LYS A 141 23.49 -10.39 -11.69
CA LYS A 141 24.47 -9.47 -12.29
C LYS A 141 23.95 -8.07 -12.57
N SER A 142 22.63 -7.90 -12.73
CA SER A 142 22.03 -6.60 -13.00
C SER A 142 20.54 -6.58 -12.65
N LYS A 143 19.95 -5.37 -12.54
CA LYS A 143 18.52 -5.17 -12.25
C LYS A 143 17.59 -5.97 -13.18
N LYS A 144 17.95 -6.14 -14.45
CA LYS A 144 17.18 -6.91 -15.43
C LYS A 144 16.98 -8.37 -14.98
N TYR A 145 17.99 -8.97 -14.35
CA TYR A 145 17.94 -10.36 -13.91
C TYR A 145 17.43 -10.51 -12.46
N LEU A 146 17.13 -9.41 -11.76
CA LEU A 146 16.68 -9.47 -10.36
C LEU A 146 15.40 -10.30 -10.21
N THR A 147 14.43 -10.09 -11.07
CA THR A 147 13.13 -10.81 -11.07
C THR A 147 12.97 -11.76 -12.27
N ASP A 148 14.05 -12.12 -12.96
CA ASP A 148 14.02 -13.08 -14.06
C ASP A 148 14.36 -14.49 -13.55
N PHE A 149 13.39 -15.39 -13.63
CA PHE A 149 13.50 -16.80 -13.26
C PHE A 149 13.31 -17.73 -14.47
N THR A 150 13.43 -17.19 -15.69
CA THR A 150 13.26 -17.96 -16.93
C THR A 150 14.23 -19.14 -17.01
N GLY A 151 13.71 -20.32 -17.27
CA GLY A 151 14.50 -21.55 -17.38
C GLY A 151 14.90 -22.19 -16.05
N MET A 152 14.58 -21.58 -14.92
CA MET A 152 14.81 -22.18 -13.61
C MET A 152 13.67 -23.13 -13.23
N LYS A 153 14.01 -24.22 -12.54
CA LYS A 153 13.00 -25.10 -11.94
C LYS A 153 12.56 -24.53 -10.59
N PRO A 154 11.27 -24.67 -10.22
CA PRO A 154 10.83 -24.31 -8.88
C PRO A 154 11.50 -25.21 -7.85
N VAL A 155 11.83 -24.63 -6.70
CA VAL A 155 12.41 -25.34 -5.57
C VAL A 155 11.33 -26.04 -4.75
N GLU A 156 10.10 -25.54 -4.80
CA GLU A 156 8.94 -26.08 -4.10
C GLU A 156 7.67 -25.85 -4.95
N GLN A 157 6.77 -26.81 -4.92
CA GLN A 157 5.46 -26.73 -5.60
C GLN A 157 4.38 -27.29 -4.70
N ARG A 158 3.18 -26.72 -4.77
CA ARG A 158 2.01 -27.22 -4.04
C ARG A 158 1.64 -28.60 -4.55
N ASN A 159 1.62 -29.59 -3.65
CA ASN A 159 1.08 -30.91 -3.93
C ASN A 159 -0.38 -30.95 -3.49
N ASN A 160 -1.27 -31.43 -4.36
CA ASN A 160 -2.71 -31.52 -4.05
C ASN A 160 -3.04 -32.56 -2.97
N ASP A 161 -2.07 -33.37 -2.55
CA ASP A 161 -2.22 -34.41 -1.51
C ASP A 161 -1.88 -33.93 -0.08
N GLU A 162 -1.60 -32.63 0.09
CA GLU A 162 -1.31 -32.05 1.40
C GLU A 162 -2.60 -31.80 2.20
N ALA A 163 -3.14 -32.88 2.80
CA ALA A 163 -4.41 -32.88 3.55
C ALA A 163 -4.46 -31.93 4.77
N TYR A 164 -3.31 -31.36 5.17
CA TYR A 164 -3.18 -30.46 6.32
C TYR A 164 -3.14 -28.97 5.94
N LEU A 165 -3.09 -28.63 4.64
CA LEU A 165 -3.08 -27.25 4.18
C LEU A 165 -4.43 -26.89 3.57
N SER A 166 -5.10 -25.86 4.11
CA SER A 166 -6.37 -25.37 3.56
C SER A 166 -6.20 -24.90 2.10
N ASP A 167 -7.26 -25.09 1.29
CA ASP A 167 -7.24 -24.75 -0.14
C ASP A 167 -6.98 -23.27 -0.42
N ASP A 168 -7.21 -22.38 0.53
CA ASP A 168 -7.05 -20.94 0.42
C ASP A 168 -5.82 -20.39 1.15
N VAL A 169 -4.97 -21.25 1.70
CA VAL A 169 -3.74 -20.90 2.43
C VAL A 169 -2.52 -21.25 1.59
N SER A 170 -1.56 -20.32 1.48
CA SER A 170 -0.31 -20.52 0.75
C SER A 170 0.62 -21.50 1.47
N PHE A 171 1.35 -22.33 0.72
CA PHE A 171 2.41 -23.16 1.28
C PHE A 171 3.65 -22.37 1.71
N ILE A 172 3.72 -21.09 1.38
CA ILE A 172 4.84 -20.19 1.75
C ILE A 172 5.16 -20.20 3.25
N ILE A 173 4.23 -20.67 4.08
CA ILE A 173 4.44 -20.80 5.53
C ILE A 173 5.68 -21.65 5.86
N ALA A 174 5.95 -22.70 5.09
CA ALA A 174 7.10 -23.57 5.31
C ALA A 174 8.41 -22.81 5.03
N HIS A 175 8.44 -22.04 3.94
CA HIS A 175 9.54 -21.15 3.59
C HIS A 175 9.76 -20.08 4.65
N ASN A 176 8.70 -19.38 5.08
CA ASN A 176 8.76 -18.31 6.08
C ASN A 176 9.33 -18.83 7.41
N LYS A 177 8.91 -20.01 7.85
CA LYS A 177 9.46 -20.66 9.05
C LYS A 177 10.95 -21.02 8.87
N LYS A 178 11.33 -21.59 7.72
CA LYS A 178 12.73 -21.96 7.42
C LYS A 178 13.64 -20.74 7.34
N ALA A 179 13.15 -19.65 6.74
CA ALA A 179 13.90 -18.40 6.62
C ALA A 179 13.89 -17.57 7.92
N ASN A 180 13.04 -17.92 8.89
CA ASN A 180 12.72 -17.09 10.05
C ASN A 180 12.44 -15.65 9.65
N ASP A 181 11.60 -15.49 8.63
CA ASP A 181 11.30 -14.21 8.00
C ASP A 181 9.82 -14.12 7.67
N THR A 182 9.23 -12.95 7.86
CA THR A 182 7.84 -12.67 7.54
C THR A 182 7.70 -11.24 7.06
N VAL A 183 6.56 -10.94 6.44
CA VAL A 183 6.20 -9.59 6.05
C VAL A 183 5.18 -9.02 7.04
N GLU A 184 5.47 -7.84 7.59
CA GLU A 184 4.53 -7.11 8.43
C GLU A 184 3.74 -6.12 7.57
N ILE A 185 2.41 -6.14 7.73
CA ILE A 185 1.48 -5.37 6.92
C ILE A 185 0.53 -4.62 7.83
N PHE A 186 0.48 -3.32 7.66
CA PHE A 186 -0.48 -2.43 8.28
C PHE A 186 -1.34 -1.80 7.18
N SER A 187 -2.63 -1.99 7.24
CA SER A 187 -3.55 -1.53 6.19
C SER A 187 -4.62 -0.63 6.76
N LEU A 188 -4.71 0.58 6.21
CA LEU A 188 -5.79 1.52 6.50
C LEU A 188 -6.92 1.48 5.47
N LEU A 189 -6.93 0.50 4.56
CA LEU A 189 -7.98 0.35 3.53
C LEU A 189 -9.39 0.29 4.13
N SER A 190 -9.58 -0.48 5.20
CA SER A 190 -10.86 -0.60 5.90
C SER A 190 -11.22 0.65 6.71
N TYR A 191 -10.24 1.50 7.00
CA TYR A 191 -10.40 2.68 7.85
C TYR A 191 -10.53 3.99 7.06
N THR A 192 -10.56 3.94 5.72
CA THR A 192 -10.67 5.14 4.86
C THR A 192 -11.87 6.01 5.26
N ASN A 193 -12.99 5.40 5.66
CA ASN A 193 -14.23 6.09 6.04
C ASN A 193 -14.64 5.90 7.52
N VAL A 194 -13.74 5.39 8.38
CA VAL A 194 -14.02 5.09 9.78
C VAL A 194 -13.19 6.02 10.67
N ASN A 195 -13.83 6.66 11.65
CA ASN A 195 -13.21 7.62 12.57
C ASN A 195 -13.20 7.12 14.02
N VAL A 196 -12.94 5.85 14.25
CA VAL A 196 -12.88 5.28 15.61
C VAL A 196 -11.46 4.83 15.89
N LEU A 197 -10.92 5.19 17.06
CA LEU A 197 -9.62 4.66 17.51
C LEU A 197 -9.76 3.18 17.83
N PRO A 198 -9.06 2.28 17.08
CA PRO A 198 -9.18 0.84 17.27
C PRO A 198 -8.31 0.31 18.42
N PHE A 199 -7.53 1.15 19.08
CA PHE A 199 -6.59 0.79 20.14
C PHE A 199 -6.64 1.80 21.29
N THR A 200 -6.16 1.35 22.45
CA THR A 200 -6.13 2.11 23.70
C THR A 200 -4.70 2.18 24.25
N GLU A 201 -3.71 2.27 23.37
CA GLU A 201 -2.31 2.44 23.75
C GLU A 201 -1.96 3.90 23.92
N ASP A 202 -0.92 4.18 24.70
CA ASP A 202 -0.43 5.53 24.91
C ASP A 202 0.10 6.14 23.61
N ILE A 203 -0.44 7.31 23.29
CA ILE A 203 -0.07 8.09 22.11
C ILE A 203 0.99 9.10 22.54
N PRO A 204 2.15 9.17 21.84
CA PRO A 204 3.16 10.18 22.13
C PRO A 204 2.57 11.60 22.05
N LEU A 205 2.84 12.43 23.04
CA LEU A 205 2.35 13.81 23.11
C LEU A 205 2.80 14.63 21.90
N GLU A 206 3.94 14.32 21.31
CA GLU A 206 4.47 14.97 20.10
C GLU A 206 3.57 14.71 18.89
N VAL A 207 3.00 13.52 18.76
CA VAL A 207 2.04 13.19 17.69
C VAL A 207 0.75 13.99 17.90
N ILE A 208 0.26 14.04 19.15
CA ILE A 208 -0.95 14.79 19.48
C ILE A 208 -0.73 16.28 19.19
N ALA A 209 0.36 16.86 19.69
CA ALA A 209 0.67 18.28 19.51
C ALA A 209 0.89 18.66 18.03
N PHE A 210 1.40 17.73 17.21
CA PHE A 210 1.56 17.93 15.76
C PHE A 210 0.20 17.95 15.03
N LEU A 211 -0.73 17.09 15.45
CA LEU A 211 -2.07 16.98 14.83
C LEU A 211 -3.03 18.06 15.30
N ASP A 212 -3.01 18.35 16.60
CA ASP A 212 -3.87 19.33 17.25
C ASP A 212 -3.13 19.99 18.43
N PRO A 213 -2.54 21.18 18.23
CA PRO A 213 -1.78 21.88 19.27
C PRO A 213 -2.64 22.40 20.42
N THR A 214 -3.97 22.30 20.35
CA THR A 214 -4.86 22.71 21.45
C THR A 214 -5.02 21.64 22.52
N ILE A 215 -4.67 20.38 22.22
CA ILE A 215 -4.74 19.28 23.15
C ILE A 215 -3.50 19.29 24.08
N GLU A 216 -3.74 19.35 25.37
CA GLU A 216 -2.69 19.26 26.41
C GLU A 216 -2.44 17.81 26.83
N LYS A 217 -3.51 16.98 26.90
CA LYS A 217 -3.43 15.59 27.35
C LYS A 217 -4.45 14.72 26.62
N LEU A 218 -4.01 13.57 26.17
CA LEU A 218 -4.85 12.46 25.71
C LEU A 218 -4.17 11.15 26.11
N CYS A 219 -4.73 10.44 27.08
CA CYS A 219 -4.19 9.15 27.52
C CYS A 219 -5.32 8.18 27.87
N PHE A 220 -4.96 6.90 27.92
CA PHE A 220 -5.88 5.79 28.19
C PHE A 220 -5.49 5.13 29.51
N GLU A 221 -6.39 5.06 30.46
CA GLU A 221 -6.22 4.38 31.73
C GLU A 221 -7.10 3.13 31.79
N GLN A 222 -6.51 2.01 32.15
CA GLN A 222 -7.24 0.76 32.35
C GLN A 222 -7.40 0.49 33.85
N THR A 223 -8.64 0.53 34.34
CA THR A 223 -8.97 0.24 35.73
C THR A 223 -10.13 -0.76 35.78
N GLU A 224 -9.95 -1.88 36.47
CA GLU A 224 -10.98 -2.93 36.68
C GLU A 224 -11.58 -3.48 35.35
N GLY A 225 -10.78 -3.58 34.29
CA GLY A 225 -11.23 -4.07 32.97
C GLY A 225 -12.05 -3.05 32.15
N LYS A 226 -12.11 -1.79 32.61
CA LYS A 226 -12.68 -0.68 31.87
C LYS A 226 -11.58 0.27 31.42
N THR A 227 -11.74 0.82 30.24
CA THR A 227 -10.83 1.84 29.70
C THR A 227 -11.46 3.22 29.91
N PHE A 228 -10.73 4.10 30.55
CA PHE A 228 -11.06 5.51 30.68
C PHE A 228 -10.14 6.33 29.79
N ILE A 229 -10.69 7.34 29.13
CA ILE A 229 -9.94 8.23 28.24
C ILE A 229 -9.91 9.60 28.88
N HIS A 230 -8.72 10.09 29.16
CA HIS A 230 -8.46 11.39 29.73
C HIS A 230 -8.10 12.37 28.63
N LEU A 231 -9.02 13.27 28.30
CA LEU A 231 -8.83 14.33 27.31
C LEU A 231 -8.81 15.68 28.00
N LYS A 232 -7.77 16.48 27.76
CA LYS A 232 -7.67 17.84 28.26
C LYS A 232 -7.19 18.77 27.16
N PHE A 233 -7.94 19.84 26.93
CA PHE A 233 -7.52 20.96 26.10
C PHE A 233 -6.81 22.01 26.95
N LYS A 234 -5.96 22.82 26.32
CA LYS A 234 -5.27 23.94 26.97
C LYS A 234 -6.30 24.87 27.61
N ASP A 235 -6.02 25.28 28.83
CA ASP A 235 -6.85 26.21 29.62
C ASP A 235 -8.28 25.69 29.93
N GLU A 236 -8.56 24.38 29.70
CA GLU A 236 -9.87 23.77 30.00
C GLU A 236 -9.76 22.68 31.08
N LYS A 237 -10.90 22.24 31.58
CA LYS A 237 -11.01 21.14 32.54
C LYS A 237 -10.82 19.81 31.80
N GLU A 238 -10.26 18.83 32.51
CA GLU A 238 -10.15 17.46 32.01
C GLU A 238 -11.52 16.81 31.78
N ILE A 239 -11.68 16.14 30.66
CA ILE A 239 -12.86 15.38 30.27
C ILE A 239 -12.49 13.88 30.37
N ILE A 240 -13.34 13.11 31.06
CA ILE A 240 -13.15 11.65 31.18
C ILE A 240 -14.24 10.96 30.38
N LEU A 241 -13.82 10.15 29.40
CA LEU A 241 -14.73 9.40 28.54
C LEU A 241 -14.58 7.90 28.81
N ASN A 242 -15.67 7.15 28.65
CA ASN A 242 -15.72 5.70 28.87
C ASN A 242 -15.73 4.90 27.55
N ASN A 243 -15.77 5.59 26.41
CA ASN A 243 -15.83 4.96 25.09
C ASN A 243 -14.99 5.76 24.10
N ALA A 244 -14.14 5.08 23.34
CA ALA A 244 -13.32 5.71 22.31
C ALA A 244 -14.15 6.37 21.18
N ALA A 245 -15.38 5.89 20.93
CA ALA A 245 -16.28 6.51 19.99
C ALA A 245 -16.70 7.93 20.39
N ASP A 246 -16.74 8.24 21.69
CA ASP A 246 -17.12 9.57 22.17
C ASP A 246 -16.08 10.64 21.85
N LEU A 247 -14.83 10.24 21.48
CA LEU A 247 -13.80 11.17 21.03
C LEU A 247 -14.20 11.94 19.75
N GLU A 248 -15.06 11.37 18.90
CA GLU A 248 -15.57 12.06 17.72
C GLU A 248 -16.36 13.34 18.02
N GLN A 249 -16.86 13.49 19.25
CA GLN A 249 -17.58 14.69 19.68
C GLN A 249 -16.63 15.85 20.01
N TYR A 250 -15.37 15.54 20.28
CA TYR A 250 -14.37 16.51 20.77
C TYR A 250 -13.21 16.70 19.79
N LEU A 251 -12.83 15.67 19.05
CA LEU A 251 -11.69 15.68 18.12
C LEU A 251 -12.15 15.72 16.67
N SER A 252 -11.40 16.43 15.83
CA SER A 252 -11.65 16.40 14.41
C SER A 252 -11.39 15.00 13.82
N SER A 253 -12.06 14.66 12.73
CA SER A 253 -11.79 13.41 12.00
C SER A 253 -10.33 13.30 11.57
N GLY A 254 -9.69 14.41 11.23
CA GLY A 254 -8.26 14.48 10.90
C GLY A 254 -7.37 14.15 12.10
N THR A 255 -7.70 14.62 13.30
CA THR A 255 -6.97 14.32 14.53
C THR A 255 -7.03 12.82 14.83
N ILE A 256 -8.25 12.23 14.82
CA ILE A 256 -8.44 10.79 15.09
C ILE A 256 -7.68 9.93 14.07
N LYS A 257 -7.86 10.19 12.78
CA LYS A 257 -7.13 9.46 11.72
C LYS A 257 -5.63 9.67 11.78
N GLY A 258 -5.19 10.87 12.13
CA GLY A 258 -3.78 11.18 12.34
C GLY A 258 -3.16 10.31 13.42
N ILE A 259 -3.81 10.21 14.57
CA ILE A 259 -3.36 9.34 15.67
C ILE A 259 -3.18 7.90 15.19
N ILE A 260 -4.20 7.33 14.53
CA ILE A 260 -4.15 5.96 13.99
C ILE A 260 -2.99 5.81 13.01
N THR A 261 -2.87 6.74 12.06
CA THR A 261 -1.86 6.69 11.01
C THR A 261 -0.45 6.78 11.57
N PHE A 262 -0.17 7.74 12.47
CA PHE A 262 1.16 7.90 13.05
C PHE A 262 1.55 6.77 14.01
N SER A 263 0.59 6.15 14.71
CA SER A 263 0.86 4.92 15.47
C SER A 263 1.29 3.78 14.57
N MET A 264 0.61 3.57 13.42
CA MET A 264 1.03 2.57 12.45
C MET A 264 2.37 2.91 11.77
N VAL A 265 2.64 4.18 11.51
CA VAL A 265 3.95 4.64 11.00
C VAL A 265 5.08 4.21 11.93
N LYS A 266 4.94 4.43 13.24
CA LYS A 266 5.91 4.00 14.25
C LYS A 266 6.20 2.50 14.14
N GLU A 267 5.15 1.67 14.09
CA GLU A 267 5.29 0.22 13.98
C GLU A 267 5.94 -0.22 12.66
N VAL A 268 5.57 0.41 11.55
CA VAL A 268 6.16 0.11 10.23
C VAL A 268 7.62 0.51 10.15
N LEU A 269 7.99 1.67 10.67
CA LEU A 269 9.40 2.11 10.71
C LEU A 269 10.23 1.21 11.64
N HIS A 270 9.64 0.69 12.74
CA HIS A 270 10.29 -0.25 13.63
C HIS A 270 10.46 -1.64 13.03
N SER A 271 9.39 -2.21 12.45
CA SER A 271 9.40 -3.57 11.88
C SER A 271 10.04 -3.65 10.49
N GLY A 272 10.09 -2.53 9.76
CA GLY A 272 10.48 -2.51 8.35
C GLY A 272 9.41 -3.12 7.44
N GLY A 273 8.14 -3.06 7.86
CA GLY A 273 6.97 -3.59 7.16
C GLY A 273 6.40 -2.65 6.09
N TYR A 274 5.12 -2.81 5.81
CA TYR A 274 4.38 -2.07 4.78
C TYR A 274 3.17 -1.36 5.38
N LEU A 275 3.00 -0.07 5.07
CA LEU A 275 1.80 0.70 5.39
C LEU A 275 1.03 0.97 4.09
N LEU A 276 -0.22 0.49 4.02
CA LEU A 276 -1.12 0.71 2.89
C LEU A 276 -2.17 1.75 3.26
N VAL A 277 -2.23 2.86 2.51
CA VAL A 277 -3.16 3.96 2.74
C VAL A 277 -3.90 4.32 1.45
N ASP A 278 -5.23 4.19 1.45
CA ASP A 278 -6.05 4.67 0.33
C ASP A 278 -6.45 6.12 0.58
N GLU A 279 -6.33 6.97 -0.46
CA GLU A 279 -6.64 8.39 -0.39
C GLU A 279 -5.98 9.06 0.83
N ILE A 280 -4.63 9.08 0.83
CA ILE A 280 -3.81 9.54 1.97
C ILE A 280 -4.15 10.97 2.41
N GLU A 281 -4.66 11.80 1.50
CA GLU A 281 -5.12 13.16 1.76
C GLU A 281 -6.47 13.21 2.49
N ASN A 282 -7.19 12.09 2.59
CA ASN A 282 -8.51 12.08 3.18
C ASN A 282 -8.43 12.45 4.67
N HIS A 283 -9.05 13.58 5.03
CA HIS A 283 -9.04 14.20 6.35
C HIS A 283 -7.74 14.88 6.80
N PHE A 284 -6.66 14.86 6.00
CA PHE A 284 -5.41 15.53 6.33
C PHE A 284 -5.19 16.79 5.49
N ASN A 285 -4.58 17.79 6.10
CA ASN A 285 -4.02 18.88 5.31
C ASN A 285 -2.75 18.42 4.59
N LYS A 286 -2.34 19.18 3.58
CA LYS A 286 -1.18 18.86 2.75
C LYS A 286 0.10 18.65 3.56
N GLU A 287 0.34 19.48 4.59
CA GLU A 287 1.57 19.45 5.38
C GLU A 287 1.69 18.13 6.19
N ILE A 288 0.58 17.62 6.74
CA ILE A 288 0.56 16.34 7.44
C ILE A 288 0.92 15.21 6.48
N VAL A 289 0.31 15.19 5.28
CA VAL A 289 0.59 14.16 4.27
C VAL A 289 2.04 14.22 3.80
N THR A 290 2.53 15.41 3.50
CA THR A 290 3.92 15.65 3.10
C THR A 290 4.91 15.18 4.18
N THR A 291 4.64 15.50 5.44
CA THR A 291 5.46 15.04 6.58
C THR A 291 5.47 13.52 6.69
N LEU A 292 4.31 12.89 6.51
CA LEU A 292 4.20 11.43 6.53
C LEU A 292 5.09 10.80 5.43
N VAL A 293 4.99 11.28 4.19
CA VAL A 293 5.81 10.78 3.08
C VAL A 293 7.30 10.97 3.36
N ARG A 294 7.70 12.16 3.84
CA ARG A 294 9.08 12.49 4.18
C ARG A 294 9.66 11.60 5.29
N PHE A 295 8.86 11.18 6.28
CA PHE A 295 9.31 10.26 7.32
C PHE A 295 9.75 8.91 6.76
N PHE A 296 9.03 8.38 5.78
CA PHE A 296 9.46 7.15 5.11
C PHE A 296 10.68 7.37 4.23
N MET A 297 10.80 8.53 3.58
CA MET A 297 11.89 8.89 2.68
C MET A 297 13.13 9.45 3.41
N ASP A 298 13.16 9.50 4.73
CA ASP A 298 14.36 9.84 5.51
C ASP A 298 15.06 8.56 5.97
N SER A 299 16.18 8.21 5.35
CA SER A 299 16.97 7.00 5.67
C SER A 299 17.49 6.96 7.10
N ARG A 300 17.64 8.12 7.77
CA ARG A 300 18.06 8.22 9.17
C ARG A 300 16.94 7.79 10.12
N LEU A 301 15.70 8.04 9.75
CA LEU A 301 14.50 7.63 10.48
C LEU A 301 14.09 6.21 10.09
N ASN A 302 14.02 5.92 8.78
CA ASN A 302 13.56 4.65 8.21
C ASN A 302 14.71 3.64 8.01
N LYS A 303 15.41 3.30 9.10
CA LYS A 303 16.58 2.41 9.07
C LYS A 303 16.25 0.96 8.70
N ASN A 304 15.04 0.50 9.02
CA ASN A 304 14.61 -0.87 8.79
C ASN A 304 13.89 -1.06 7.44
N GLY A 305 13.77 0.03 6.64
CA GLY A 305 13.17 -0.02 5.30
C GLY A 305 11.67 -0.27 5.33
N GLY A 306 10.94 0.39 6.23
CA GLY A 306 9.49 0.46 6.15
C GLY A 306 9.06 1.09 4.84
N THR A 307 7.96 0.63 4.25
CA THR A 307 7.49 1.11 2.95
C THR A 307 6.07 1.64 3.06
N LEU A 308 5.87 2.91 2.68
CA LEU A 308 4.56 3.52 2.52
C LEU A 308 4.05 3.28 1.10
N ILE A 309 2.87 2.66 0.97
CA ILE A 309 2.19 2.44 -0.31
C ILE A 309 0.85 3.16 -0.23
N PHE A 310 0.66 4.19 -1.04
CA PHE A 310 -0.53 5.01 -0.92
C PHE A 310 -1.13 5.44 -2.25
N THR A 311 -2.41 5.76 -2.22
CA THR A 311 -3.08 6.42 -3.33
C THR A 311 -3.32 7.88 -2.99
N THR A 312 -3.37 8.73 -4.02
CA THR A 312 -3.63 10.16 -3.86
C THR A 312 -4.31 10.75 -5.08
N HIS A 313 -4.99 11.89 -4.86
CA HIS A 313 -5.49 12.80 -5.89
C HIS A 313 -4.68 14.11 -5.95
N TYR A 314 -3.72 14.32 -5.04
CA TYR A 314 -2.92 15.54 -4.96
C TYR A 314 -1.65 15.43 -5.81
N PRO A 315 -1.62 16.04 -7.02
CA PRO A 315 -0.42 16.00 -7.87
C PRO A 315 0.80 16.64 -7.19
N GLU A 316 0.57 17.60 -6.30
CA GLU A 316 1.63 18.31 -5.59
C GLU A 316 2.46 17.40 -4.67
N LEU A 317 1.90 16.27 -4.21
CA LEU A 317 2.65 15.28 -3.44
C LEU A 317 3.71 14.57 -4.28
N LEU A 318 3.56 14.57 -5.62
CA LEU A 318 4.55 13.97 -6.51
C LEU A 318 5.84 14.78 -6.56
N ASP A 319 5.77 16.08 -6.23
CA ASP A 319 6.93 16.95 -6.20
C ASP A 319 7.83 16.70 -4.97
N GLU A 320 7.36 15.93 -3.99
CA GLU A 320 8.20 15.42 -2.88
C GLU A 320 9.19 14.33 -3.33
N TYR A 321 9.00 13.77 -4.52
CA TYR A 321 9.87 12.74 -5.07
C TYR A 321 10.91 13.33 -5.99
N ASP A 322 12.20 13.14 -5.72
CA ASP A 322 13.27 13.47 -6.64
C ASP A 322 13.25 12.57 -7.87
N ARG A 323 12.73 11.33 -7.71
CA ARG A 323 12.72 10.27 -8.72
C ARG A 323 11.32 10.01 -9.26
N ASN A 324 11.25 9.61 -10.55
CA ASN A 324 10.00 9.24 -11.19
C ASN A 324 9.58 7.79 -10.93
N ASP A 325 10.53 6.92 -10.61
CA ASP A 325 10.30 5.46 -10.53
C ASP A 325 9.62 4.98 -9.24
N GLY A 326 9.40 5.86 -8.25
CA GLY A 326 8.54 5.63 -7.08
C GLY A 326 7.06 5.99 -7.29
N ILE A 327 6.68 6.43 -8.50
CA ILE A 327 5.34 6.93 -8.82
C ILE A 327 4.71 6.10 -9.93
N CYS A 328 3.43 5.71 -9.74
CA CYS A 328 2.61 5.03 -10.74
C CYS A 328 1.37 5.86 -11.11
N ILE A 329 1.14 6.06 -12.40
CA ILE A 329 -0.06 6.69 -12.95
C ILE A 329 -1.11 5.61 -13.19
N VAL A 330 -2.27 5.75 -12.53
CA VAL A 330 -3.39 4.81 -12.65
C VAL A 330 -4.46 5.40 -13.53
N ARG A 331 -4.89 4.66 -14.55
CA ARG A 331 -5.89 5.07 -15.53
C ARG A 331 -6.92 3.97 -15.73
N ASN A 332 -8.16 4.37 -16.02
CA ASN A 332 -9.22 3.44 -16.43
C ASN A 332 -9.77 3.86 -17.81
N ARG A 333 -9.19 3.28 -18.85
CA ARG A 333 -9.65 3.42 -20.24
C ARG A 333 -9.97 2.03 -20.80
N ASN A 334 -11.22 1.59 -20.67
CA ASN A 334 -11.65 0.23 -21.00
C ASN A 334 -10.90 -0.84 -20.18
N GLY A 335 -10.75 -0.59 -18.89
CA GLY A 335 -10.03 -1.41 -17.90
C GLY A 335 -8.84 -0.68 -17.30
N ILE A 336 -8.53 -1.06 -16.07
CA ILE A 336 -7.51 -0.42 -15.23
C ILE A 336 -6.11 -0.72 -15.77
N THR A 337 -5.26 0.29 -15.76
CA THR A 337 -3.82 0.18 -16.02
C THR A 337 -3.07 0.99 -14.97
N ALA A 338 -1.92 0.49 -14.51
CA ALA A 338 -0.97 1.23 -13.68
C ALA A 338 0.38 1.25 -14.40
N GLU A 339 0.92 2.43 -14.63
CA GLU A 339 2.16 2.62 -15.39
C GLU A 339 3.15 3.44 -14.58
N ASN A 340 4.37 2.95 -14.44
CA ASN A 340 5.42 3.65 -13.73
C ASN A 340 5.78 4.95 -14.45
N LEU A 341 5.84 6.06 -13.71
CA LEU A 341 6.05 7.39 -14.28
C LEU A 341 7.41 7.51 -15.01
N SER A 342 8.43 6.75 -14.60
CA SER A 342 9.75 6.74 -15.25
C SER A 342 9.72 6.20 -16.69
N TYR A 343 8.68 5.48 -17.08
CA TYR A 343 8.50 5.04 -18.47
C TYR A 343 7.99 6.18 -19.35
N ILE A 344 7.26 7.13 -18.79
CA ILE A 344 6.68 8.29 -19.46
C ILE A 344 7.61 9.49 -19.39
N LEU A 345 8.04 9.86 -18.18
CA LEU A 345 8.99 10.94 -17.92
C LEU A 345 10.38 10.37 -17.69
N LYS A 346 11.28 10.57 -18.68
CA LYS A 346 12.66 10.07 -18.59
C LYS A 346 13.55 10.95 -17.70
N ARG A 347 13.19 12.22 -17.54
CA ARG A 347 13.93 13.22 -16.75
C ARG A 347 13.26 13.42 -15.40
N ASN A 348 14.03 13.43 -14.34
CA ASN A 348 13.56 13.61 -12.97
C ASN A 348 13.36 15.09 -12.58
N ASP A 349 14.01 16.02 -13.31
CA ASP A 349 13.97 17.47 -13.08
C ASP A 349 12.68 18.16 -13.57
N ILE A 350 11.80 17.42 -14.26
CA ILE A 350 10.49 17.94 -14.65
C ILE A 350 9.58 17.94 -13.41
N LYS A 351 8.95 19.08 -13.14
CA LYS A 351 7.96 19.21 -12.07
C LYS A 351 6.77 18.30 -12.36
N LYS A 352 6.57 17.32 -11.49
CA LYS A 352 5.66 16.18 -11.72
C LYS A 352 4.20 16.61 -11.64
N SER A 353 3.90 17.54 -10.71
CA SER A 353 2.55 18.12 -10.58
C SER A 353 2.14 18.86 -11.86
N ASP A 354 3.02 19.65 -12.47
CA ASP A 354 2.73 20.37 -13.71
C ASP A 354 2.52 19.39 -14.87
N ALA A 355 3.37 18.37 -15.00
CA ALA A 355 3.20 17.33 -16.02
C ALA A 355 1.86 16.57 -15.87
N TYR A 356 1.42 16.34 -14.64
CA TYR A 356 0.13 15.69 -14.36
C TYR A 356 -1.05 16.61 -14.70
N GLN A 357 -1.03 17.85 -14.24
CA GLN A 357 -2.13 18.83 -14.40
C GLN A 357 -2.28 19.35 -15.83
N SER A 358 -1.19 19.45 -16.58
CA SER A 358 -1.23 19.88 -18.00
C SER A 358 -1.90 18.88 -18.94
N GLY A 359 -2.22 17.66 -18.45
CA GLY A 359 -2.73 16.58 -19.29
C GLY A 359 -1.66 15.88 -20.13
N PHE A 360 -0.38 16.24 -20.00
CA PHE A 360 0.75 15.61 -20.70
C PHE A 360 0.79 14.09 -20.46
N LEU A 361 0.42 13.67 -19.25
CA LEU A 361 0.41 12.26 -18.87
C LEU A 361 -0.84 11.50 -19.36
N GLU A 362 -1.69 12.11 -20.17
CA GLU A 362 -2.92 11.58 -20.73
C GLU A 362 -3.85 10.84 -19.72
N GLY A 363 -5.13 11.23 -19.68
CA GLY A 363 -6.14 10.61 -18.80
C GLY A 363 -6.00 10.97 -17.31
N THR A 364 -5.27 12.05 -17.02
CA THR A 364 -5.12 12.64 -15.68
C THR A 364 -6.10 13.79 -15.43
N THR A 365 -6.86 14.17 -16.45
CA THR A 365 -7.90 15.21 -16.37
C THR A 365 -9.22 14.67 -16.91
N PRO A 366 -10.39 15.17 -16.42
CA PRO A 366 -11.69 14.83 -17.00
C PRO A 366 -11.74 15.21 -18.48
N ALA A 367 -12.42 14.40 -19.30
CA ALA A 367 -12.56 14.68 -20.72
C ALA A 367 -13.32 16.01 -20.93
N TYR A 368 -12.79 16.90 -21.77
CA TYR A 368 -13.40 18.20 -22.09
C TYR A 368 -14.85 18.04 -22.59
N GLU A 369 -15.12 17.02 -23.40
CA GLU A 369 -16.49 16.71 -23.86
C GLU A 369 -17.46 16.42 -22.73
N ALA A 370 -17.01 15.70 -21.67
CA ALA A 370 -17.84 15.42 -20.50
C ALA A 370 -18.18 16.71 -19.74
N TYR A 371 -17.20 17.61 -19.58
CA TYR A 371 -17.43 18.93 -19.02
C TYR A 371 -18.44 19.75 -19.83
N MET A 372 -18.33 19.78 -21.16
CA MET A 372 -19.25 20.51 -22.02
C MET A 372 -20.68 19.94 -22.00
N ARG A 373 -20.83 18.60 -21.93
CA ARG A 373 -22.14 17.95 -21.76
C ARG A 373 -22.77 18.31 -20.42
N LEU A 374 -22.01 18.25 -19.32
CA LEU A 374 -22.47 18.65 -17.99
C LEU A 374 -22.94 20.11 -17.98
N LYS A 375 -22.12 21.03 -18.53
CA LYS A 375 -22.46 22.45 -18.62
C LYS A 375 -23.76 22.69 -19.39
N LYS A 376 -23.96 22.02 -20.52
CA LYS A 376 -25.20 22.11 -21.29
C LYS A 376 -26.42 21.58 -20.53
N SER A 377 -26.25 20.44 -19.82
CA SER A 377 -27.31 19.85 -19.00
C SER A 377 -27.76 20.77 -17.87
N LEU A 378 -26.77 21.34 -17.15
CA LEU A 378 -27.06 22.30 -16.06
C LEU A 378 -27.74 23.58 -16.59
N ALA A 379 -27.26 24.12 -17.72
CA ALA A 379 -27.87 25.31 -18.33
C ALA A 379 -29.34 25.06 -18.75
N ALA A 380 -29.65 23.82 -19.24
CA ALA A 380 -31.03 23.47 -19.62
C ALA A 380 -31.95 23.23 -18.40
N SER A 381 -31.40 22.95 -17.22
CA SER A 381 -32.19 22.74 -15.99
C SER A 381 -32.47 24.04 -15.21
N ILE A 382 -31.83 25.14 -15.57
CA ILE A 382 -31.96 26.46 -14.89
C ILE A 382 -32.96 27.37 -15.68
N ASN A 383 -33.21 27.07 -16.95
CA ASN A 383 -34.25 27.72 -17.77
C ASN A 383 -35.53 26.94 -17.73
#